data_a759036c03f4d919b39c75f03d355d0e
#
_entry.id   a759036c03f4d919b39c75f03d355d0e
#
_cell.length_a   1.000
_cell.length_b   1.000
_cell.length_c   1.000
_cell.angle_alpha   90.00
_cell.angle_beta   90.00
_cell.angle_gamma   90.00
#
_symmetry.space_group_name_H-M   'P 1'
#
loop_
_entity.id
_entity.type
_entity.pdbx_description
1 polymer ?
#
loop_
_entity_poly.entity_id
_entity_poly.type
_entity_poly.pdbx_seq_one_letter_code
_entity_poly.pdbx_strand_id
1 'polypeptide(L)'
;MKRILLMSLLAISTALSAQKPVELELWPDGAPNSNGITTPEQKLENNRISNVSEPTLTIYPAAKPNGLAVVACPGGGYIRLAMNHEGHDM
;
A
#
# COMPACT_ATOMS: atom_id res chain seq x y z
N MET A 1 16.86 28.45 30.90
CA MET A 1 17.00 28.65 29.45
C MET A 1 17.47 27.39 28.71
N LYS A 2 18.47 26.68 29.19
CA LYS A 2 18.98 25.46 28.53
C LYS A 2 17.95 24.31 28.43
N ARG A 3 16.99 24.20 29.35
CA ARG A 3 15.95 23.16 29.37
C ARG A 3 14.84 23.36 28.34
N ILE A 4 14.56 24.59 27.95
CA ILE A 4 13.53 24.94 26.96
C ILE A 4 14.02 24.63 25.53
N LEU A 5 15.33 24.78 25.26
CA LEU A 5 15.93 24.45 23.96
C LEU A 5 15.93 22.94 23.66
N LEU A 6 16.12 22.10 24.71
CA LEU A 6 16.07 20.64 24.57
C LEU A 6 14.67 20.13 24.25
N MET A 7 13.62 20.73 24.82
CA MET A 7 12.22 20.35 24.56
C MET A 7 11.78 20.74 23.15
N SER A 8 12.26 21.85 22.59
CA SER A 8 11.93 22.25 21.21
C SER A 8 12.61 21.37 20.17
N LEU A 9 13.79 20.82 20.44
CA LEU A 9 14.45 19.86 19.56
C LEU A 9 13.74 18.52 19.51
N LEU A 10 13.19 18.05 20.63
CA LEU A 10 12.45 16.79 20.71
C LEU A 10 11.12 16.85 19.95
N ALA A 11 10.44 18.01 19.95
CA ALA A 11 9.17 18.19 19.23
C ALA A 11 9.34 18.19 17.70
N ILE A 12 10.51 18.60 17.19
CA ILE A 12 10.79 18.63 15.74
C ILE A 12 11.10 17.22 15.20
N SER A 13 11.65 16.32 16.03
CA SER A 13 11.98 14.96 15.59
C SER A 13 10.77 14.06 15.37
N THR A 14 9.62 14.36 15.97
CA THR A 14 8.38 13.57 15.81
C THR A 14 7.59 13.93 14.55
N ALA A 15 7.85 15.07 13.92
CA ALA A 15 7.14 15.53 12.72
C ALA A 15 7.66 14.94 11.40
N LEU A 16 8.74 14.13 11.43
CA LEU A 16 9.42 13.61 10.24
C LEU A 16 9.14 12.12 9.96
N SER A 17 8.27 11.45 10.73
CA SER A 17 7.94 10.04 10.50
C SER A 17 6.95 9.90 9.35
N ALA A 18 7.21 8.94 8.45
CA ALA A 18 6.28 8.57 7.38
C ALA A 18 4.97 8.04 7.96
N GLN A 19 3.84 8.32 7.31
CA GLN A 19 2.56 7.74 7.67
C GLN A 19 2.53 6.25 7.33
N LYS A 20 1.71 5.49 8.07
CA LYS A 20 1.53 4.05 7.82
C LYS A 20 0.78 3.82 6.51
N PRO A 21 1.08 2.72 5.78
CA PRO A 21 0.30 2.33 4.61
C PRO A 21 -1.18 2.15 4.94
N VAL A 22 -2.04 2.50 4.00
CA VAL A 22 -3.50 2.34 4.09
C VAL A 22 -3.96 1.44 2.96
N GLU A 23 -4.76 0.43 3.28
CA GLU A 23 -5.39 -0.45 2.29
C GLU A 23 -6.85 -0.09 2.11
N LEU A 24 -7.27 0.08 0.86
CA LEU A 24 -8.65 0.40 0.48
C LEU A 24 -9.18 -0.63 -0.53
N GLU A 25 -10.42 -1.03 -0.39
CA GLU A 25 -11.12 -1.76 -1.43
C GLU A 25 -11.45 -0.84 -2.61
N LEU A 26 -11.13 -1.28 -3.84
CA LEU A 26 -11.42 -0.49 -5.03
C LEU A 26 -12.93 -0.40 -5.31
N TRP A 27 -13.65 -1.48 -5.07
CA TRP A 27 -15.10 -1.56 -5.28
C TRP A 27 -15.78 -2.22 -4.08
N PRO A 28 -16.06 -1.46 -3.01
CA PRO A 28 -16.70 -2.01 -1.80
C PRO A 28 -18.06 -2.65 -2.04
N ASP A 29 -18.80 -2.17 -3.05
CA ASP A 29 -20.12 -2.66 -3.42
C ASP A 29 -20.09 -3.66 -4.59
N GLY A 30 -18.93 -4.17 -4.95
CA GLY A 30 -18.74 -5.10 -6.05
C GLY A 30 -18.15 -4.46 -7.31
N ALA A 31 -17.25 -5.19 -7.98
CA ALA A 31 -16.59 -4.72 -9.19
C ALA A 31 -17.56 -4.63 -10.37
N PRO A 32 -17.45 -3.58 -11.22
CA PRO A 32 -18.26 -3.51 -12.45
C PRO A 32 -17.87 -4.66 -13.39
N ASN A 33 -18.87 -5.21 -14.08
CA ASN A 33 -18.68 -6.33 -15.01
C ASN A 33 -18.05 -7.58 -14.38
N SER A 34 -18.29 -7.81 -13.09
CA SER A 34 -17.84 -9.02 -12.41
C SER A 34 -18.41 -10.28 -13.08
N ASN A 35 -17.57 -11.31 -13.20
CA ASN A 35 -18.00 -12.63 -13.69
C ASN A 35 -18.60 -13.52 -12.60
N GLY A 36 -18.76 -13.01 -11.38
CA GLY A 36 -19.36 -13.73 -10.25
C GLY A 36 -18.45 -14.76 -9.57
N ILE A 37 -17.17 -14.82 -9.93
CA ILE A 37 -16.21 -15.73 -9.27
C ILE A 37 -15.92 -15.21 -7.87
N THR A 38 -16.12 -16.06 -6.86
CA THR A 38 -15.90 -15.78 -5.44
C THR A 38 -14.86 -16.71 -4.81
N THR A 39 -14.01 -17.32 -5.63
CA THR A 39 -12.93 -18.20 -5.14
C THR A 39 -12.03 -17.42 -4.17
N PRO A 40 -11.72 -17.96 -2.98
CA PRO A 40 -10.89 -17.26 -2.01
C PRO A 40 -9.51 -16.91 -2.56
N GLU A 41 -9.02 -15.73 -2.21
CA GLU A 41 -7.68 -15.28 -2.53
C GLU A 41 -6.64 -16.22 -1.91
N GLN A 42 -5.61 -16.61 -2.67
CA GLN A 42 -4.53 -17.45 -2.20
C GLN A 42 -3.23 -16.67 -2.12
N LYS A 43 -2.59 -16.75 -0.95
CA LYS A 43 -1.24 -16.25 -0.75
C LYS A 43 -0.25 -17.36 -1.03
N LEU A 44 0.61 -17.17 -2.01
CA LEU A 44 1.64 -18.08 -2.44
C LEU A 44 3.00 -17.66 -1.88
N GLU A 45 4.02 -18.51 -2.05
CA GLU A 45 5.39 -18.20 -1.66
C GLU A 45 5.89 -16.88 -2.30
N ASN A 46 6.83 -16.20 -1.63
CA ASN A 46 7.40 -14.92 -2.05
C ASN A 46 6.34 -13.81 -2.23
N ASN A 47 5.32 -13.82 -1.38
CA ASN A 47 4.23 -12.84 -1.39
C ASN A 47 3.58 -12.69 -2.77
N ARG A 48 3.36 -13.80 -3.44
CA ARG A 48 2.55 -13.86 -4.66
C ARG A 48 1.11 -14.13 -4.29
N ILE A 49 0.20 -13.53 -5.02
CA ILE A 49 -1.24 -13.65 -4.76
C ILE A 49 -1.95 -14.13 -6.01
N SER A 50 -2.83 -15.11 -5.86
CA SER A 50 -3.73 -15.58 -6.91
C SER A 50 -5.19 -15.50 -6.48
N ASN A 51 -6.12 -15.63 -7.42
CA ASN A 51 -7.56 -15.58 -7.19
C ASN A 51 -8.02 -14.29 -6.51
N VAL A 52 -7.54 -13.14 -6.98
CA VAL A 52 -7.98 -11.84 -6.46
C VAL A 52 -9.44 -11.61 -6.84
N SER A 53 -10.34 -11.78 -5.88
CA SER A 53 -11.78 -11.54 -6.05
C SER A 53 -12.22 -10.19 -5.49
N GLU A 54 -11.45 -9.65 -4.55
CA GLU A 54 -11.69 -8.34 -3.94
C GLU A 54 -10.47 -7.45 -4.16
N PRO A 55 -10.40 -6.72 -5.29
CA PRO A 55 -9.24 -5.87 -5.59
C PRO A 55 -9.07 -4.74 -4.59
N THR A 56 -7.85 -4.54 -4.14
CA THR A 56 -7.49 -3.49 -3.17
C THR A 56 -6.41 -2.57 -3.72
N LEU A 57 -6.32 -1.39 -3.14
CA LEU A 57 -5.28 -0.40 -3.37
C LEU A 57 -4.54 -0.16 -2.07
N THR A 58 -3.23 -0.39 -2.05
CA THR A 58 -2.38 -0.05 -0.90
C THR A 58 -1.72 1.30 -1.16
N ILE A 59 -1.97 2.27 -0.28
CA ILE A 59 -1.44 3.62 -0.39
C ILE A 59 -0.26 3.76 0.56
N TYR A 60 0.89 4.19 0.04
CA TYR A 60 2.09 4.52 0.81
C TYR A 60 2.27 6.05 0.79
N PRO A 61 1.78 6.77 1.82
CA PRO A 61 1.93 8.21 1.88
C PRO A 61 3.41 8.61 1.99
N ALA A 62 3.82 9.61 1.22
CA ALA A 62 5.16 10.16 1.33
C ALA A 62 5.35 10.95 2.62
N ALA A 63 6.52 10.85 3.25
CA ALA A 63 6.87 11.66 4.42
C ALA A 63 6.91 13.16 4.07
N LYS A 64 7.36 13.49 2.85
CA LYS A 64 7.41 14.85 2.30
C LYS A 64 6.79 14.85 0.90
N PRO A 65 5.46 15.00 0.79
CA PRO A 65 4.80 14.97 -0.52
C PRO A 65 5.23 16.18 -1.39
N ASN A 66 5.39 15.93 -2.68
CA ASN A 66 5.75 16.94 -3.69
C ASN A 66 4.65 17.13 -4.75
N GLY A 67 3.45 16.58 -4.53
CA GLY A 67 2.33 16.63 -5.48
C GLY A 67 2.36 15.53 -6.55
N LEU A 68 3.37 14.68 -6.58
CA LEU A 68 3.47 13.56 -7.52
C LEU A 68 3.03 12.24 -6.87
N ALA A 69 2.51 11.34 -7.68
CA ALA A 69 2.16 9.99 -7.27
C ALA A 69 2.56 8.97 -8.34
N VAL A 70 2.84 7.74 -7.90
CA VAL A 70 3.14 6.60 -8.78
C VAL A 70 2.16 5.49 -8.46
N VAL A 71 1.59 4.86 -9.48
CA VAL A 71 0.76 3.67 -9.35
C VAL A 71 1.57 2.47 -9.84
N ALA A 72 1.88 1.54 -8.95
CA ALA A 72 2.54 0.29 -9.29
C ALA A 72 1.50 -0.81 -9.49
N CYS A 73 1.55 -1.48 -10.64
CA CYS A 73 0.64 -2.57 -10.99
C CYS A 73 1.46 -3.86 -11.14
N PRO A 74 1.48 -4.73 -10.12
CA PRO A 74 2.25 -5.96 -10.19
C PRO A 74 1.81 -6.88 -11.33
N GLY A 75 2.78 -7.46 -12.03
CA GLY A 75 2.55 -8.46 -13.06
C GLY A 75 2.54 -9.89 -12.52
N GLY A 76 2.40 -10.88 -13.38
CA GLY A 76 2.43 -12.29 -12.98
C GLY A 76 1.88 -13.26 -14.03
N GLY A 77 1.84 -12.86 -15.29
CA GLY A 77 1.47 -13.73 -16.41
C GLY A 77 0.03 -14.23 -16.38
N TYR A 78 -0.89 -13.43 -15.87
CA TYR A 78 -2.32 -13.77 -15.70
C TYR A 78 -2.62 -14.90 -14.70
N ILE A 79 -1.61 -15.43 -14.00
CA ILE A 79 -1.77 -16.53 -13.06
C ILE A 79 -1.75 -16.02 -11.62
N ARG A 80 -0.93 -15.01 -11.34
CA ARG A 80 -0.69 -14.48 -9.99
C ARG A 80 -0.17 -13.05 -10.04
N LEU A 81 -0.16 -12.38 -8.90
CA LEU A 81 0.47 -11.07 -8.73
C LEU A 81 1.78 -11.22 -7.94
N ALA A 82 2.86 -10.63 -8.42
CA ALA A 82 4.17 -10.61 -7.75
C ALA A 82 4.27 -9.37 -6.86
N MET A 83 3.76 -9.44 -5.62
CA MET A 83 3.53 -8.27 -4.77
C MET A 83 4.79 -7.66 -4.17
N ASN A 84 5.88 -8.41 -4.01
CA ASN A 84 7.11 -7.84 -3.45
C ASN A 84 7.84 -6.96 -4.46
N HIS A 85 8.59 -7.56 -5.36
CA HIS A 85 9.51 -6.83 -6.26
C HIS A 85 8.81 -5.98 -7.35
N GLU A 86 7.54 -6.22 -7.62
CA GLU A 86 6.75 -5.42 -8.57
C GLU A 86 5.67 -4.56 -7.88
N GLY A 87 5.66 -4.52 -6.56
CA GLY A 87 4.69 -3.78 -5.77
C GLY A 87 5.30 -3.14 -4.53
N HIS A 88 5.31 -3.85 -3.41
CA HIS A 88 5.67 -3.28 -2.11
C HIS A 88 7.13 -2.83 -1.98
N ASP A 89 8.06 -3.39 -2.75
CA ASP A 89 9.48 -3.04 -2.69
C ASP A 89 9.84 -1.84 -3.59
N MET A 90 8.87 -1.29 -4.31
CA MET A 90 9.04 -0.12 -5.17
C MET A 90 8.98 1.19 -4.34
#